data_6dc92a3e6866eafe61a3d70fab1c673a
#
_entry.id   6dc92a3e6866eafe61a3d70fab1c673a
#
_cell.length_a   1.000
_cell.length_b   1.000
_cell.length_c   1.000
_cell.angle_alpha   90.00
_cell.angle_beta   90.00
_cell.angle_gamma   90.00
#
_symmetry.space_group_name_H-M   'P 1'
#
loop_
_entity.id
_entity.type
_entity.pdbx_description
1 polymer ?
#
loop_
_entity_poly.entity_id
_entity_poly.type
_entity_poly.pdbx_seq_one_letter_code
_entity_poly.pdbx_strand_id
1 'polypeptide(L)'
;VLDVALLSVIRRWYFREGLSKREIARRTGLSRNTLKKYLSQEQVEPAYPQRACVSKLDAFETLLTEALEREVKKPRKQRKTVKQLYHELVPQGYTGSYDRVAAFARLWRQQQTVSKQVYVPLQFAPGEAFQFDWGENWVSIGGKKVKVQVAHFKLCHSKVSYQRAYWTQTHEMLFDAHTQAFRVFGGVPERGIYDNMKTAVDKIGRGKERVVNKRFQAMASHYLFEADFCNPAAGWEKGQVEKAVQDGRYALWHKAPGFNSLEALNDWLEQECQAVWQQQQHPEFKPHTLWQCLQEERLHLMHISSGFDGFIEHSKQVSSTCLITFENNKYSVPASFANRRVSLRVYPAV
;
A
#
# COMPACT_ATOMS: atom_id res chain seq x y z
N VAL A 1 17.94 42.02 -11.32
CA VAL A 1 18.28 41.58 -9.94
C VAL A 1 19.78 41.31 -9.91
N LEU A 2 20.46 41.83 -8.88
CA LEU A 2 21.88 41.55 -8.67
C LEU A 2 22.05 40.06 -8.30
N ASP A 3 23.11 39.45 -8.83
CA ASP A 3 23.50 38.12 -8.38
C ASP A 3 23.93 38.14 -6.90
N VAL A 4 23.58 37.12 -6.17
CA VAL A 4 23.90 36.97 -4.72
C VAL A 4 25.44 36.98 -4.52
N ALA A 5 26.17 36.32 -5.42
CA ALA A 5 27.63 36.30 -5.38
C ALA A 5 28.22 37.71 -5.49
N LEU A 6 27.75 38.51 -6.45
CA LEU A 6 28.18 39.89 -6.62
C LEU A 6 27.80 40.78 -5.42
N LEU A 7 26.60 40.57 -4.86
CA LEU A 7 26.17 41.31 -3.68
C LEU A 7 27.04 41.02 -2.45
N SER A 8 27.47 39.77 -2.25
CA SER A 8 28.37 39.38 -1.16
C SER A 8 29.75 40.05 -1.29
N VAL A 9 30.28 40.14 -2.51
CA VAL A 9 31.54 40.84 -2.79
C VAL A 9 31.40 42.36 -2.51
N ILE A 10 30.32 43.00 -2.96
CA ILE A 10 30.03 44.42 -2.72
C ILE A 10 29.95 44.72 -1.22
N ARG A 11 29.25 43.87 -0.45
CA ARG A 11 29.11 44.03 1.01
C ARG A 11 30.45 43.87 1.72
N ARG A 12 31.31 42.91 1.31
CA ARG A 12 32.66 42.70 1.84
C ARG A 12 33.54 43.93 1.56
N TRP A 13 33.53 44.45 0.35
CA TRP A 13 34.27 45.65 -0.01
C TRP A 13 33.86 46.89 0.78
N TYR A 14 32.55 47.06 1.03
CA TYR A 14 32.04 48.18 1.76
C TYR A 14 32.24 48.09 3.28
N PHE A 15 31.87 46.94 3.88
CA PHE A 15 31.84 46.81 5.35
C PHE A 15 33.19 46.30 5.93
N ARG A 16 33.98 45.53 5.17
CA ARG A 16 35.26 44.96 5.65
C ARG A 16 36.49 45.71 5.15
N GLU A 17 36.45 46.07 3.85
CA GLU A 17 37.61 46.73 3.21
C GLU A 17 37.49 48.28 3.18
N GLY A 18 36.36 48.81 3.65
CA GLY A 18 36.16 50.27 3.77
C GLY A 18 36.07 51.04 2.46
N LEU A 19 35.86 50.34 1.31
CA LEU A 19 35.82 50.99 0.01
C LEU A 19 34.60 51.92 -0.11
N SER A 20 34.82 53.10 -0.70
CA SER A 20 33.73 54.07 -0.91
C SER A 20 32.74 53.58 -1.95
N LYS A 21 31.46 53.95 -1.82
CA LYS A 21 30.39 53.63 -2.78
C LYS A 21 30.76 54.09 -4.22
N ARG A 22 31.58 55.16 -4.35
CA ARG A 22 32.07 55.67 -5.63
C ARG A 22 33.06 54.70 -6.28
N GLU A 23 33.95 54.14 -5.50
CA GLU A 23 34.95 53.19 -5.97
C GLU A 23 34.29 51.83 -6.31
N ILE A 24 33.36 51.37 -5.50
CA ILE A 24 32.59 50.16 -5.78
C ILE A 24 31.74 50.31 -7.05
N ALA A 25 31.11 51.51 -7.25
CA ALA A 25 30.39 51.80 -8.48
C ALA A 25 31.31 51.72 -9.72
N ARG A 26 32.52 52.24 -9.60
CA ARG A 26 33.53 52.20 -10.69
C ARG A 26 33.94 50.79 -11.03
N ARG A 27 34.13 49.92 -10.03
CA ARG A 27 34.56 48.52 -10.21
C ARG A 27 33.45 47.62 -10.75
N THR A 28 32.19 47.87 -10.34
CA THR A 28 31.06 46.98 -10.67
C THR A 28 30.20 47.49 -11.83
N GLY A 29 30.37 48.73 -12.25
CA GLY A 29 29.51 49.39 -13.25
C GLY A 29 28.10 49.73 -12.73
N LEU A 30 27.81 49.49 -11.45
CA LEU A 30 26.50 49.74 -10.85
C LEU A 30 26.32 51.17 -10.46
N SER A 31 25.05 51.67 -10.54
CA SER A 31 24.74 53.00 -10.09
C SER A 31 24.89 53.16 -8.56
N ARG A 32 25.30 54.32 -8.09
CA ARG A 32 25.43 54.61 -6.65
C ARG A 32 24.08 54.46 -5.90
N ASN A 33 22.98 54.70 -6.57
CA ASN A 33 21.63 54.50 -6.00
C ASN A 33 21.33 53.03 -5.82
N THR A 34 21.71 52.16 -6.78
CA THR A 34 21.59 50.70 -6.67
C THR A 34 22.43 50.18 -5.50
N LEU A 35 23.69 50.64 -5.39
CA LEU A 35 24.57 50.26 -4.26
C LEU A 35 23.98 50.73 -2.91
N LYS A 36 23.49 51.99 -2.84
CA LYS A 36 22.84 52.48 -1.62
C LYS A 36 21.67 51.63 -1.20
N LYS A 37 20.82 51.25 -2.15
CA LYS A 37 19.64 50.39 -1.91
C LYS A 37 20.05 48.99 -1.33
N TYR A 38 20.99 48.30 -1.96
CA TYR A 38 21.39 46.96 -1.54
C TYR A 38 22.28 46.93 -0.28
N LEU A 39 23.05 48.00 -0.02
CA LEU A 39 23.83 48.15 1.21
C LEU A 39 23.01 48.53 2.43
N SER A 40 21.83 49.16 2.24
CA SER A 40 20.91 49.54 3.33
C SER A 40 19.89 48.44 3.67
N GLN A 41 19.75 47.40 2.86
CA GLN A 41 18.86 46.28 3.10
C GLN A 41 19.56 45.18 3.93
N GLU A 42 18.93 44.73 5.01
CA GLU A 42 19.43 43.60 5.81
C GLU A 42 19.29 42.25 5.09
N GLN A 43 18.40 42.16 4.10
CA GLN A 43 18.19 40.91 3.32
C GLN A 43 19.37 40.61 2.42
N VAL A 44 19.89 39.39 2.55
CA VAL A 44 21.03 38.88 1.81
C VAL A 44 20.65 38.43 0.38
N GLU A 45 19.38 38.08 0.16
CA GLU A 45 18.88 37.63 -1.14
C GLU A 45 18.05 38.72 -1.83
N PRO A 46 18.47 39.20 -3.01
CA PRO A 46 17.70 40.14 -3.78
C PRO A 46 16.45 39.47 -4.36
N ALA A 47 15.28 39.87 -3.90
CA ALA A 47 14.00 39.41 -4.44
C ALA A 47 13.24 40.54 -5.12
N TYR A 48 12.46 40.23 -6.15
CA TYR A 48 11.49 41.19 -6.70
C TYR A 48 10.38 41.41 -5.68
N PRO A 49 10.01 42.69 -5.44
CA PRO A 49 8.85 42.98 -4.59
C PRO A 49 7.60 42.31 -5.21
N GLN A 50 6.90 41.52 -4.42
CA GLN A 50 5.59 40.99 -4.83
C GLN A 50 4.64 42.17 -5.01
N ARG A 51 4.11 42.35 -6.22
CA ARG A 51 3.06 43.34 -6.47
C ARG A 51 1.78 42.85 -5.79
N ALA A 52 1.29 43.60 -4.82
CA ALA A 52 -0.04 43.44 -4.27
C ALA A 52 -1.06 43.93 -5.34
N CYS A 53 -1.48 43.04 -6.21
CA CYS A 53 -2.56 43.28 -7.16
C CYS A 53 -3.84 42.70 -6.59
N VAL A 54 -4.86 43.52 -6.46
CA VAL A 54 -6.22 43.09 -6.11
C VAL A 54 -6.66 42.08 -7.19
N SER A 55 -6.96 40.87 -6.77
CA SER A 55 -7.40 39.81 -7.67
C SER A 55 -8.93 39.90 -7.84
N LYS A 56 -9.43 39.60 -9.05
CA LYS A 56 -10.88 39.44 -9.27
C LYS A 56 -11.50 38.36 -8.40
N LEU A 57 -10.68 37.45 -7.84
CA LEU A 57 -11.10 36.36 -6.97
C LEU A 57 -11.32 36.82 -5.52
N ASP A 58 -10.68 37.95 -5.09
CA ASP A 58 -10.70 38.41 -3.70
C ASP A 58 -12.14 38.64 -3.19
N ALA A 59 -13.01 39.19 -4.06
CA ALA A 59 -14.42 39.38 -3.75
C ALA A 59 -15.22 38.05 -3.59
N PHE A 60 -14.69 36.94 -4.08
CA PHE A 60 -15.34 35.61 -4.07
C PHE A 60 -14.62 34.61 -3.15
N GLU A 61 -13.57 35.05 -2.47
CA GLU A 61 -12.72 34.18 -1.64
C GLU A 61 -13.51 33.53 -0.51
N THR A 62 -14.37 34.26 0.17
CA THR A 62 -15.22 33.76 1.25
C THR A 62 -16.20 32.69 0.73
N LEU A 63 -16.87 32.95 -0.39
CA LEU A 63 -17.82 32.04 -1.02
C LEU A 63 -17.15 30.76 -1.48
N LEU A 64 -15.95 30.87 -2.06
CA LEU A 64 -15.18 29.70 -2.51
C LEU A 64 -14.67 28.88 -1.33
N THR A 65 -14.22 29.54 -0.25
CA THR A 65 -13.78 28.88 0.99
C THR A 65 -14.92 28.07 1.61
N GLU A 66 -16.10 28.65 1.80
CA GLU A 66 -17.28 27.97 2.31
C GLU A 66 -17.72 26.78 1.42
N ALA A 67 -17.61 26.95 0.10
CA ALA A 67 -17.91 25.89 -0.84
C ALA A 67 -16.91 24.72 -0.69
N LEU A 68 -15.61 25.01 -0.58
CA LEU A 68 -14.57 24.00 -0.37
C LEU A 68 -14.74 23.26 0.97
N GLU A 69 -15.09 23.97 2.05
CA GLU A 69 -15.36 23.38 3.36
C GLU A 69 -16.58 22.44 3.32
N ARG A 70 -17.66 22.85 2.65
CA ARG A 70 -18.83 21.98 2.44
C ARG A 70 -18.48 20.71 1.66
N GLU A 71 -17.65 20.84 0.64
CA GLU A 71 -17.23 19.68 -0.16
C GLU A 71 -16.31 18.73 0.61
N VAL A 72 -15.42 19.23 1.50
CA VAL A 72 -14.56 18.37 2.33
C VAL A 72 -15.36 17.48 3.27
N LYS A 73 -16.50 17.94 3.78
CA LYS A 73 -17.40 17.16 4.67
C LYS A 73 -18.14 16.03 3.95
N LYS A 74 -18.20 16.05 2.61
CA LYS A 74 -18.87 15.00 1.82
C LYS A 74 -17.94 13.79 1.55
N PRO A 75 -18.51 12.58 1.35
CA PRO A 75 -17.76 11.44 0.85
C PRO A 75 -17.07 11.75 -0.48
N ARG A 76 -15.85 11.23 -0.69
CA ARG A 76 -15.01 11.56 -1.87
C ARG A 76 -15.74 11.43 -3.22
N LYS A 77 -16.60 10.41 -3.37
CA LYS A 77 -17.37 10.18 -4.61
C LYS A 77 -18.46 11.22 -4.89
N GLN A 78 -18.88 12.00 -3.88
CA GLN A 78 -19.94 13.01 -3.97
C GLN A 78 -19.39 14.43 -4.01
N ARG A 79 -18.06 14.61 -3.93
CA ARG A 79 -17.42 15.92 -3.92
C ARG A 79 -17.45 16.53 -5.31
N LYS A 80 -17.81 17.80 -5.38
CA LYS A 80 -17.71 18.59 -6.60
C LYS A 80 -16.23 18.80 -6.98
N THR A 81 -15.97 18.79 -8.26
CA THR A 81 -14.65 19.14 -8.81
C THR A 81 -14.44 20.67 -8.73
N VAL A 82 -13.19 21.11 -8.71
CA VAL A 82 -12.87 22.55 -8.76
C VAL A 82 -13.47 23.23 -9.99
N LYS A 83 -13.58 22.49 -11.11
CA LYS A 83 -14.21 23.00 -12.34
C LYS A 83 -15.72 23.25 -12.14
N GLN A 84 -16.41 22.40 -11.41
CA GLN A 84 -17.83 22.62 -11.06
C GLN A 84 -18.00 23.82 -10.13
N LEU A 85 -17.13 23.99 -9.13
CA LEU A 85 -17.14 25.16 -8.26
C LEU A 85 -16.88 26.45 -9.04
N TYR A 86 -15.95 26.45 -10.01
CA TYR A 86 -15.76 27.57 -10.93
C TYR A 86 -17.03 27.92 -11.70
N HIS A 87 -17.73 26.91 -12.27
CA HIS A 87 -18.97 27.14 -13.00
C HIS A 87 -20.11 27.66 -12.10
N GLU A 88 -20.06 27.45 -10.80
CA GLU A 88 -21.02 28.01 -9.83
C GLU A 88 -20.70 29.48 -9.48
N LEU A 89 -19.43 29.90 -9.58
CA LEU A 89 -19.02 31.27 -9.35
C LEU A 89 -19.34 32.20 -10.55
N VAL A 90 -19.30 31.67 -11.77
CA VAL A 90 -19.57 32.48 -13.00
C VAL A 90 -20.95 33.14 -12.99
N PRO A 91 -22.07 32.47 -12.67
CA PRO A 91 -23.39 33.09 -12.58
C PRO A 91 -23.48 34.11 -11.45
N GLN A 92 -22.60 34.03 -10.44
CA GLN A 92 -22.53 34.99 -9.31
C GLN A 92 -21.68 36.21 -9.64
N GLY A 93 -21.22 36.36 -10.90
CA GLY A 93 -20.51 37.54 -11.39
C GLY A 93 -18.98 37.37 -11.44
N TYR A 94 -18.44 36.18 -11.21
CA TYR A 94 -17.00 35.93 -11.35
C TYR A 94 -16.56 35.98 -12.81
N THR A 95 -15.69 36.91 -13.18
CA THR A 95 -15.16 37.12 -14.54
C THR A 95 -13.68 36.75 -14.68
N GLY A 96 -13.12 36.06 -13.67
CA GLY A 96 -11.72 35.64 -13.68
C GLY A 96 -11.53 34.27 -14.35
N SER A 97 -10.26 33.86 -14.47
CA SER A 97 -9.92 32.56 -15.08
C SER A 97 -10.11 31.39 -14.10
N TYR A 98 -10.38 30.19 -14.66
CA TYR A 98 -10.39 28.92 -13.92
C TYR A 98 -9.07 28.65 -13.18
N ASP A 99 -7.93 29.01 -13.78
CA ASP A 99 -6.60 28.74 -13.19
C ASP A 99 -6.41 29.45 -11.85
N ARG A 100 -6.99 30.65 -11.68
CA ARG A 100 -6.98 31.37 -10.41
C ARG A 100 -7.78 30.64 -9.33
N VAL A 101 -8.96 30.15 -9.67
CA VAL A 101 -9.80 29.35 -8.76
C VAL A 101 -9.09 28.04 -8.40
N ALA A 102 -8.45 27.39 -9.37
CA ALA A 102 -7.70 26.17 -9.15
C ALA A 102 -6.46 26.38 -8.28
N ALA A 103 -5.73 27.50 -8.49
CA ALA A 103 -4.59 27.88 -7.66
C ALA A 103 -5.02 28.17 -6.20
N PHE A 104 -6.10 28.90 -6.00
CA PHE A 104 -6.67 29.18 -4.69
C PHE A 104 -7.08 27.88 -3.97
N ALA A 105 -7.85 27.01 -4.64
CA ALA A 105 -8.28 25.74 -4.08
C ALA A 105 -7.10 24.82 -3.71
N ARG A 106 -5.97 24.90 -4.45
CA ARG A 106 -4.74 24.19 -4.13
C ARG A 106 -4.09 24.72 -2.86
N LEU A 107 -3.92 26.03 -2.75
CA LEU A 107 -3.34 26.69 -1.57
C LEU A 107 -4.20 26.47 -0.33
N TRP A 108 -5.52 26.62 -0.46
CA TRP A 108 -6.47 26.37 0.64
C TRP A 108 -6.36 24.91 1.15
N ARG A 109 -6.30 23.94 0.23
CA ARG A 109 -6.10 22.52 0.62
C ARG A 109 -4.76 22.30 1.31
N GLN A 110 -3.69 22.94 0.86
CA GLN A 110 -2.38 22.85 1.51
C GLN A 110 -2.41 23.43 2.93
N GLN A 111 -3.12 24.52 3.16
CA GLN A 111 -3.31 25.12 4.49
C GLN A 111 -4.17 24.25 5.41
N GLN A 112 -5.21 23.59 4.88
CA GLN A 112 -6.03 22.63 5.63
C GLN A 112 -5.28 21.33 5.95
N THR A 113 -4.25 21.00 5.18
CA THR A 113 -3.43 19.80 5.38
C THR A 113 -2.32 20.02 6.44
N VAL A 114 -2.56 20.84 7.45
CA VAL A 114 -1.61 21.10 8.55
C VAL A 114 -1.61 20.00 9.62
N SER A 115 -2.25 18.86 9.40
CA SER A 115 -1.78 17.63 9.99
C SER A 115 -1.05 16.81 8.90
N LYS A 116 0.19 17.12 8.61
CA LYS A 116 1.10 16.15 8.03
C LYS A 116 1.11 15.00 9.02
N GLN A 117 0.33 13.95 8.73
CA GLN A 117 0.51 12.68 9.40
C GLN A 117 1.96 12.28 9.07
N VAL A 118 2.83 12.46 10.03
CA VAL A 118 4.21 11.99 9.93
C VAL A 118 4.12 10.49 10.11
N TYR A 119 4.26 9.76 9.00
CA TYR A 119 4.36 8.31 9.05
C TYR A 119 5.80 7.96 9.41
N VAL A 120 5.99 7.39 10.58
CA VAL A 120 7.24 6.73 10.92
C VAL A 120 7.26 5.43 10.10
N PRO A 121 8.28 5.22 9.23
CA PRO A 121 8.40 3.95 8.52
C PRO A 121 8.48 2.81 9.52
N LEU A 122 7.58 1.83 9.40
CA LEU A 122 7.63 0.62 10.22
C LEU A 122 8.87 -0.18 9.81
N GLN A 123 9.82 -0.29 10.70
CA GLN A 123 10.97 -1.18 10.57
C GLN A 123 10.65 -2.49 11.30
N PHE A 124 10.94 -3.59 10.66
CA PHE A 124 10.72 -4.93 11.19
C PHE A 124 12.05 -5.63 11.35
N ALA A 125 12.25 -6.30 12.47
CA ALA A 125 13.40 -7.18 12.68
C ALA A 125 13.32 -8.41 11.74
N PRO A 126 14.46 -9.08 11.46
CA PRO A 126 14.44 -10.34 10.71
C PRO A 126 13.56 -11.38 11.42
N GLY A 127 12.67 -12.03 10.66
CA GLY A 127 11.75 -13.04 11.19
C GLY A 127 10.57 -12.51 12.01
N GLU A 128 10.45 -11.19 12.21
CA GLU A 128 9.41 -10.61 13.07
C GLU A 128 8.01 -10.78 12.51
N ALA A 129 7.78 -10.43 11.24
CA ALA A 129 6.42 -10.40 10.72
C ALA A 129 6.31 -10.71 9.22
N PHE A 130 5.16 -11.26 8.87
CA PHE A 130 4.67 -11.31 7.49
C PHE A 130 3.32 -10.61 7.35
N GLN A 131 2.99 -10.21 6.14
CA GLN A 131 1.67 -9.70 5.79
C GLN A 131 0.97 -10.65 4.86
N PHE A 132 -0.34 -10.77 5.04
CA PHE A 132 -1.23 -11.57 4.21
C PHE A 132 -2.36 -10.71 3.65
N ASP A 133 -2.70 -10.93 2.38
CA ASP A 133 -3.86 -10.33 1.74
C ASP A 133 -4.41 -11.24 0.64
N TRP A 134 -5.75 -11.22 0.43
CA TRP A 134 -6.39 -11.84 -0.71
C TRP A 134 -6.52 -10.83 -1.87
N GLY A 135 -6.23 -11.30 -3.07
CA GLY A 135 -6.46 -10.57 -4.30
C GLY A 135 -7.18 -11.40 -5.33
N GLU A 136 -7.58 -10.75 -6.42
CA GLU A 136 -8.23 -11.40 -7.55
C GLU A 136 -7.46 -11.06 -8.83
N ASN A 137 -7.30 -12.06 -9.71
CA ASN A 137 -6.71 -11.86 -11.03
C ASN A 137 -7.43 -12.70 -12.10
N TRP A 138 -7.30 -12.27 -13.35
CA TRP A 138 -7.79 -12.99 -14.51
C TRP A 138 -6.64 -13.67 -15.22
N VAL A 139 -6.79 -14.93 -15.56
CA VAL A 139 -5.77 -15.75 -16.23
C VAL A 139 -6.43 -16.71 -17.23
N SER A 140 -5.68 -17.16 -18.22
CA SER A 140 -6.13 -18.19 -19.16
C SER A 140 -5.74 -19.58 -18.65
N ILE A 141 -6.74 -20.44 -18.34
CA ILE A 141 -6.53 -21.84 -17.94
C ILE A 141 -7.35 -22.72 -18.88
N GLY A 142 -6.71 -23.72 -19.51
CA GLY A 142 -7.37 -24.59 -20.47
C GLY A 142 -7.98 -23.82 -21.66
N GLY A 143 -7.34 -22.72 -22.07
CA GLY A 143 -7.83 -21.85 -23.15
C GLY A 143 -9.01 -20.95 -22.78
N LYS A 144 -9.50 -20.97 -21.54
CA LYS A 144 -10.59 -20.13 -21.07
C LYS A 144 -10.08 -19.05 -20.10
N LYS A 145 -10.58 -17.83 -20.25
CA LYS A 145 -10.29 -16.75 -19.30
C LYS A 145 -11.12 -16.94 -18.03
N VAL A 146 -10.44 -17.22 -16.91
CA VAL A 146 -11.06 -17.50 -15.62
C VAL A 146 -10.55 -16.51 -14.57
N LYS A 147 -11.37 -16.25 -13.56
CA LYS A 147 -11.03 -15.45 -12.40
C LYS A 147 -10.51 -16.37 -11.30
N VAL A 148 -9.33 -16.08 -10.79
CA VAL A 148 -8.71 -16.80 -9.67
C VAL A 148 -8.55 -15.89 -8.46
N GLN A 149 -8.63 -16.48 -7.28
CA GLN A 149 -8.30 -15.84 -6.01
C GLN A 149 -6.82 -16.03 -5.73
N VAL A 150 -6.12 -14.99 -5.32
CA VAL A 150 -4.67 -15.04 -5.12
C VAL A 150 -4.34 -14.70 -3.67
N ALA A 151 -3.75 -15.65 -2.99
CA ALA A 151 -3.15 -15.46 -1.67
C ALA A 151 -1.80 -14.76 -1.84
N HIS A 152 -1.64 -13.60 -1.22
CA HIS A 152 -0.42 -12.81 -1.23
C HIS A 152 0.22 -12.82 0.14
N PHE A 153 1.48 -13.24 0.20
CA PHE A 153 2.32 -13.16 1.39
C PHE A 153 3.49 -12.23 1.13
N LYS A 154 3.91 -11.50 2.15
CA LYS A 154 5.11 -10.67 2.09
C LYS A 154 5.81 -10.68 3.44
N LEU A 155 7.08 -11.07 3.48
CA LEU A 155 7.92 -10.89 4.66
C LEU A 155 8.21 -9.40 4.86
N CYS A 156 8.08 -8.93 6.09
CA CYS A 156 8.17 -7.50 6.38
C CYS A 156 9.61 -7.00 6.44
N HIS A 157 10.60 -7.85 6.74
CA HIS A 157 12.01 -7.50 6.74
C HIS A 157 12.63 -7.64 5.35
N SER A 158 12.80 -8.83 4.80
CA SER A 158 13.42 -9.06 3.49
C SER A 158 12.62 -8.53 2.31
N LYS A 159 11.34 -8.16 2.51
CA LYS A 159 10.40 -7.69 1.48
C LYS A 159 10.09 -8.73 0.39
N VAL A 160 10.52 -9.97 0.54
CA VAL A 160 10.15 -11.04 -0.40
C VAL A 160 8.65 -11.28 -0.37
N SER A 161 8.06 -11.51 -1.54
CA SER A 161 6.64 -11.78 -1.69
C SER A 161 6.43 -13.15 -2.34
N TYR A 162 5.39 -13.85 -1.91
CA TYR A 162 4.95 -15.12 -2.49
C TYR A 162 3.48 -15.02 -2.85
N GLN A 163 3.11 -15.63 -3.97
CA GLN A 163 1.74 -15.63 -4.48
C GLN A 163 1.32 -17.04 -4.85
N ARG A 164 0.08 -17.42 -4.50
CA ARG A 164 -0.52 -18.69 -4.86
C ARG A 164 -1.98 -18.50 -5.25
N ALA A 165 -2.38 -19.12 -6.34
CA ALA A 165 -3.72 -19.00 -6.91
C ALA A 165 -4.63 -20.14 -6.45
N TYR A 166 -5.92 -19.81 -6.27
CA TYR A 166 -6.98 -20.73 -5.87
C TYR A 166 -8.27 -20.38 -6.61
N TRP A 167 -9.24 -21.32 -6.61
CA TRP A 167 -10.55 -21.07 -7.17
C TRP A 167 -11.43 -20.21 -6.26
N THR A 168 -11.27 -20.36 -4.94
CA THR A 168 -12.09 -19.68 -3.92
C THR A 168 -11.22 -19.18 -2.77
N GLN A 169 -11.84 -18.43 -1.82
CA GLN A 169 -11.18 -17.93 -0.59
C GLN A 169 -11.73 -18.65 0.66
N THR A 170 -11.87 -19.98 0.58
CA THR A 170 -12.35 -20.75 1.72
C THR A 170 -11.23 -21.04 2.74
N HIS A 171 -11.60 -21.62 3.89
CA HIS A 171 -10.63 -21.85 4.97
C HIS A 171 -9.53 -22.86 4.57
N GLU A 172 -9.87 -23.93 3.86
CA GLU A 172 -8.91 -24.92 3.38
C GLU A 172 -7.88 -24.32 2.43
N MET A 173 -8.31 -23.36 1.55
CA MET A 173 -7.40 -22.62 0.67
C MET A 173 -6.49 -21.70 1.48
N LEU A 174 -7.02 -21.05 2.52
CA LEU A 174 -6.23 -20.23 3.41
C LEU A 174 -5.15 -21.04 4.13
N PHE A 175 -5.49 -22.23 4.62
CA PHE A 175 -4.55 -23.10 5.35
C PHE A 175 -3.45 -23.64 4.44
N ASP A 176 -3.80 -24.10 3.22
CA ASP A 176 -2.81 -24.49 2.23
C ASP A 176 -1.89 -23.32 1.86
N ALA A 177 -2.46 -22.14 1.64
CA ALA A 177 -1.68 -20.95 1.29
C ALA A 177 -0.59 -20.62 2.34
N HIS A 178 -0.92 -20.73 3.64
CA HIS A 178 0.07 -20.54 4.71
C HIS A 178 1.12 -21.67 4.72
N THR A 179 0.69 -22.90 4.56
CA THR A 179 1.60 -24.06 4.49
C THR A 179 2.62 -23.88 3.36
N GLN A 180 2.17 -23.51 2.17
CA GLN A 180 3.04 -23.32 1.02
C GLN A 180 3.94 -22.09 1.17
N ALA A 181 3.40 -20.98 1.68
CA ALA A 181 4.19 -19.76 1.90
C ALA A 181 5.34 -20.02 2.89
N PHE A 182 5.05 -20.66 4.01
CA PHE A 182 6.06 -20.94 5.02
C PHE A 182 7.10 -21.95 4.52
N ARG A 183 6.68 -22.96 3.72
CA ARG A 183 7.60 -23.87 3.03
C ARG A 183 8.58 -23.12 2.12
N VAL A 184 8.07 -22.21 1.30
CA VAL A 184 8.86 -21.44 0.33
C VAL A 184 9.78 -20.42 1.01
N PHE A 185 9.30 -19.76 2.06
CA PHE A 185 10.13 -18.86 2.87
C PHE A 185 11.22 -19.62 3.65
N GLY A 186 10.98 -20.87 3.99
CA GLY A 186 11.91 -21.72 4.75
C GLY A 186 11.68 -21.64 6.27
N GLY A 187 10.53 -21.14 6.73
CA GLY A 187 10.15 -21.08 8.13
C GLY A 187 8.98 -20.12 8.39
N VAL A 188 8.63 -19.97 9.67
CA VAL A 188 7.49 -19.21 10.15
C VAL A 188 7.98 -17.97 10.89
N PRO A 189 7.56 -16.75 10.53
CA PRO A 189 7.79 -15.53 11.30
C PRO A 189 7.00 -15.52 12.62
N GLU A 190 7.38 -14.65 13.56
CA GLU A 190 6.75 -14.56 14.88
C GLU A 190 5.28 -14.12 14.81
N ARG A 191 4.90 -13.24 13.86
CA ARG A 191 3.53 -12.75 13.74
C ARG A 191 3.09 -12.56 12.30
N GLY A 192 1.77 -12.73 12.07
CA GLY A 192 1.10 -12.48 10.80
C GLY A 192 0.19 -11.27 10.88
N ILE A 193 0.31 -10.33 9.95
CA ILE A 193 -0.49 -9.11 9.85
C ILE A 193 -1.58 -9.32 8.80
N TYR A 194 -2.86 -9.24 9.23
CA TYR A 194 -4.03 -9.55 8.42
C TYR A 194 -4.98 -8.35 8.31
N ASP A 195 -5.70 -8.28 7.20
CA ASP A 195 -6.94 -7.51 7.17
C ASP A 195 -8.06 -8.27 7.88
N ASN A 196 -9.19 -7.57 8.14
CA ASN A 196 -10.38 -8.19 8.74
C ASN A 196 -11.13 -9.09 7.72
N MET A 197 -10.47 -10.15 7.27
CA MET A 197 -11.05 -11.11 6.33
C MET A 197 -11.99 -12.10 7.03
N LYS A 198 -13.10 -12.46 6.36
CA LYS A 198 -14.13 -13.34 6.89
C LYS A 198 -13.64 -14.76 7.26
N THR A 199 -12.57 -15.22 6.62
CA THR A 199 -11.96 -16.53 6.88
C THR A 199 -11.08 -16.56 8.14
N ALA A 200 -10.72 -15.40 8.69
CA ALA A 200 -9.94 -15.35 9.93
C ALA A 200 -10.75 -14.77 11.10
N VAL A 201 -11.76 -13.92 10.85
CA VAL A 201 -12.53 -13.21 11.86
C VAL A 201 -14.01 -13.48 11.69
N ASP A 202 -14.64 -14.12 12.69
CA ASP A 202 -16.09 -14.40 12.71
C ASP A 202 -16.91 -13.15 13.06
N LYS A 203 -16.40 -12.30 13.97
CA LYS A 203 -17.04 -11.03 14.37
C LYS A 203 -16.01 -9.95 14.64
N ILE A 204 -16.31 -8.75 14.17
CA ILE A 204 -15.52 -7.54 14.43
C ILE A 204 -16.22 -6.78 15.58
N GLY A 205 -15.52 -6.60 16.73
CA GLY A 205 -15.96 -5.79 17.86
C GLY A 205 -15.53 -4.33 17.74
N ARG A 206 -15.57 -3.58 18.83
CA ARG A 206 -15.07 -2.20 18.89
C ARG A 206 -13.54 -2.18 19.03
N GLY A 207 -12.86 -1.32 18.26
CA GLY A 207 -11.39 -1.19 18.30
C GLY A 207 -10.67 -2.45 17.81
N LYS A 208 -9.80 -3.04 18.63
CA LYS A 208 -9.04 -4.27 18.32
C LYS A 208 -9.74 -5.57 18.72
N GLU A 209 -10.92 -5.53 19.31
CA GLU A 209 -11.65 -6.74 19.68
C GLU A 209 -12.10 -7.52 18.45
N ARG A 210 -11.75 -8.81 18.40
CA ARG A 210 -12.08 -9.74 17.31
C ARG A 210 -12.47 -11.09 17.88
N VAL A 211 -13.48 -11.70 17.30
CA VAL A 211 -13.75 -13.12 17.50
C VAL A 211 -13.07 -13.86 16.36
N VAL A 212 -11.90 -14.41 16.63
CA VAL A 212 -11.09 -15.14 15.67
C VAL A 212 -11.72 -16.50 15.39
N ASN A 213 -11.75 -16.91 14.15
CA ASN A 213 -12.25 -18.22 13.77
C ASN A 213 -11.43 -19.35 14.42
N LYS A 214 -12.09 -20.33 15.01
CA LYS A 214 -11.43 -21.42 15.77
C LYS A 214 -10.43 -22.23 14.93
N ARG A 215 -10.73 -22.48 13.65
CA ARG A 215 -9.83 -23.23 12.75
C ARG A 215 -8.61 -22.40 12.36
N PHE A 216 -8.81 -21.09 12.12
CA PHE A 216 -7.72 -20.17 11.90
C PHE A 216 -6.79 -20.10 13.14
N GLN A 217 -7.38 -20.02 14.34
CA GLN A 217 -6.64 -20.02 15.60
C GLN A 217 -5.85 -21.35 15.79
N ALA A 218 -6.44 -22.48 15.40
CA ALA A 218 -5.75 -23.78 15.44
C ALA A 218 -4.52 -23.81 14.50
N MET A 219 -4.63 -23.21 13.29
CA MET A 219 -3.50 -23.07 12.38
C MET A 219 -2.42 -22.15 12.95
N ALA A 220 -2.81 -20.97 13.48
CA ALA A 220 -1.86 -20.05 14.10
C ALA A 220 -1.13 -20.70 15.29
N SER A 221 -1.85 -21.45 16.12
CA SER A 221 -1.27 -22.21 17.22
C SER A 221 -0.38 -23.36 16.75
N HIS A 222 -0.68 -24.04 15.64
CA HIS A 222 0.16 -25.09 15.07
C HIS A 222 1.51 -24.54 14.59
N TYR A 223 1.47 -23.38 13.91
CA TYR A 223 2.67 -22.70 13.40
C TYR A 223 3.31 -21.76 14.42
N LEU A 224 2.72 -21.60 15.61
CA LEU A 224 3.21 -20.77 16.71
C LEU A 224 3.46 -19.31 16.35
N PHE A 225 2.67 -18.73 15.46
CA PHE A 225 2.71 -17.30 15.17
C PHE A 225 1.52 -16.57 15.78
N GLU A 226 1.72 -15.28 16.10
CA GLU A 226 0.66 -14.39 16.57
C GLU A 226 -0.09 -13.76 15.39
N ALA A 227 -1.42 -13.70 15.45
CA ALA A 227 -2.23 -13.09 14.42
C ALA A 227 -2.64 -11.66 14.82
N ASP A 228 -2.10 -10.68 14.11
CA ASP A 228 -2.40 -9.26 14.25
C ASP A 228 -3.42 -8.81 13.19
N PHE A 229 -4.55 -8.23 13.62
CA PHE A 229 -5.56 -7.70 12.72
C PHE A 229 -5.51 -6.17 12.67
N CYS A 230 -5.40 -5.62 11.47
CA CYS A 230 -5.41 -4.17 11.26
C CYS A 230 -6.70 -3.53 11.79
N ASN A 231 -6.60 -2.31 12.31
CA ASN A 231 -7.78 -1.54 12.71
C ASN A 231 -8.64 -1.20 11.50
N PRO A 232 -9.99 -1.22 11.62
CA PRO A 232 -10.87 -0.70 10.58
C PRO A 232 -10.50 0.75 10.27
N ALA A 233 -10.32 1.09 9.00
CA ALA A 233 -9.93 2.42 8.50
C ALA A 233 -8.49 2.89 8.79
N ALA A 234 -7.62 2.06 9.35
CA ALA A 234 -6.21 2.38 9.54
C ALA A 234 -5.36 2.01 8.31
N GLY A 235 -5.70 2.54 7.14
CA GLY A 235 -4.95 2.31 5.88
C GLY A 235 -3.47 2.72 5.94
N TRP A 236 -3.06 3.51 6.95
CA TRP A 236 -1.66 3.87 7.17
C TRP A 236 -0.83 2.71 7.77
N GLU A 237 -1.45 1.78 8.51
CA GLU A 237 -0.79 0.55 8.98
C GLU A 237 -0.45 -0.39 7.81
N LYS A 238 -1.20 -0.27 6.69
CA LYS A 238 -1.00 -0.99 5.42
C LYS A 238 -0.28 -0.19 4.33
N GLY A 239 -0.23 1.13 4.43
CA GLY A 239 0.04 2.05 3.30
C GLY A 239 1.37 1.86 2.57
N GLN A 240 2.40 1.29 3.19
CA GLN A 240 3.65 0.93 2.50
C GLN A 240 3.55 -0.40 1.73
N VAL A 241 2.64 -1.27 2.14
CA VAL A 241 2.51 -2.61 1.57
C VAL A 241 1.53 -2.64 0.41
N GLU A 242 0.41 -1.90 0.49
CA GLU A 242 -0.57 -1.85 -0.60
C GLU A 242 0.05 -1.37 -1.92
N LYS A 243 0.89 -0.34 -1.90
CA LYS A 243 1.53 0.18 -3.10
C LYS A 243 2.58 -0.78 -3.67
N ALA A 244 3.45 -1.34 -2.83
CA ALA A 244 4.47 -2.29 -3.26
C ALA A 244 3.86 -3.63 -3.72
N VAL A 245 2.75 -4.06 -3.11
CA VAL A 245 1.99 -5.24 -3.52
C VAL A 245 1.25 -4.99 -4.83
N GLN A 246 0.66 -3.80 -5.05
CA GLN A 246 0.02 -3.46 -6.33
C GLN A 246 1.02 -3.40 -7.47
N ASP A 247 2.15 -2.73 -7.29
CA ASP A 247 3.18 -2.59 -8.34
C ASP A 247 3.78 -3.96 -8.72
N GLY A 248 4.05 -4.82 -7.74
CA GLY A 248 4.51 -6.20 -7.96
C GLY A 248 3.45 -7.12 -8.58
N ARG A 249 2.16 -6.94 -8.23
CA ARG A 249 1.03 -7.64 -8.84
C ARG A 249 0.98 -7.39 -10.35
N TYR A 250 0.97 -6.12 -10.76
CA TYR A 250 0.86 -5.77 -12.18
C TYR A 250 2.02 -6.32 -12.99
N ALA A 251 3.26 -6.17 -12.52
CA ALA A 251 4.44 -6.61 -13.26
C ALA A 251 4.48 -8.12 -13.51
N LEU A 252 4.02 -8.95 -12.55
CA LEU A 252 4.02 -10.40 -12.66
C LEU A 252 2.89 -10.88 -13.59
N TRP A 253 1.65 -10.48 -13.31
CA TRP A 253 0.47 -11.00 -14.00
C TRP A 253 0.33 -10.54 -15.45
N HIS A 254 0.94 -9.41 -15.84
CA HIS A 254 0.99 -8.99 -17.26
C HIS A 254 1.81 -9.93 -18.14
N LYS A 255 2.74 -10.68 -17.55
CA LYS A 255 3.60 -11.64 -18.26
C LYS A 255 3.03 -13.06 -18.23
N ALA A 256 1.94 -13.30 -17.50
CA ALA A 256 1.40 -14.64 -17.31
C ALA A 256 0.96 -15.25 -18.66
N PRO A 257 1.52 -16.40 -19.06
CA PRO A 257 1.09 -17.13 -20.25
C PRO A 257 -0.28 -17.78 -20.00
N GLY A 258 -0.78 -18.53 -20.99
CA GLY A 258 -1.88 -19.47 -20.75
C GLY A 258 -1.39 -20.74 -20.07
N PHE A 259 -2.18 -21.30 -19.18
CA PHE A 259 -1.86 -22.51 -18.41
C PHE A 259 -2.85 -23.63 -18.72
N ASN A 260 -2.42 -24.87 -18.55
CA ASN A 260 -3.28 -26.04 -18.71
C ASN A 260 -4.08 -26.36 -17.43
N SER A 261 -3.53 -26.02 -16.27
CA SER A 261 -4.14 -26.28 -14.96
C SER A 261 -3.81 -25.17 -13.95
N LEU A 262 -4.49 -25.19 -12.81
CA LEU A 262 -4.20 -24.30 -11.68
C LEU A 262 -2.83 -24.63 -11.06
N GLU A 263 -2.44 -25.89 -11.04
CA GLU A 263 -1.12 -26.34 -10.57
C GLU A 263 0.00 -25.73 -11.42
N ALA A 264 -0.10 -25.81 -12.76
CA ALA A 264 0.88 -25.22 -13.67
C ALA A 264 1.00 -23.68 -13.48
N LEU A 265 -0.12 -23.00 -13.19
CA LEU A 265 -0.10 -21.59 -12.81
C LEU A 265 0.66 -21.39 -11.48
N ASN A 266 0.42 -22.22 -10.48
CA ASN A 266 1.05 -22.10 -9.17
C ASN A 266 2.56 -22.39 -9.22
N ASP A 267 2.99 -23.36 -10.00
CA ASP A 267 4.40 -23.65 -10.24
C ASP A 267 5.11 -22.47 -10.92
N TRP A 268 4.46 -21.88 -11.91
CA TRP A 268 4.97 -20.69 -12.58
C TRP A 268 5.03 -19.49 -11.62
N LEU A 269 4.00 -19.25 -10.79
CA LEU A 269 3.98 -18.17 -9.80
C LEU A 269 5.13 -18.31 -8.79
N GLU A 270 5.40 -19.53 -8.31
CA GLU A 270 6.51 -19.80 -7.38
C GLU A 270 7.86 -19.48 -8.03
N GLN A 271 8.10 -19.93 -9.27
CA GLN A 271 9.33 -19.67 -10.02
C GLN A 271 9.53 -18.16 -10.29
N GLU A 272 8.49 -17.46 -10.73
CA GLU A 272 8.58 -16.02 -10.99
C GLU A 272 8.78 -15.20 -9.72
N CYS A 273 8.14 -15.58 -8.62
CA CYS A 273 8.40 -14.94 -7.33
C CYS A 273 9.88 -15.09 -6.93
N GLN A 274 10.44 -16.29 -7.04
CA GLN A 274 11.85 -16.53 -6.72
C GLN A 274 12.80 -15.80 -7.67
N ALA A 275 12.49 -15.73 -8.97
CA ALA A 275 13.25 -14.95 -9.94
C ALA A 275 13.29 -13.45 -9.60
N VAL A 276 12.14 -12.90 -9.18
CA VAL A 276 12.06 -11.51 -8.70
C VAL A 276 12.95 -11.30 -7.47
N TRP A 277 12.96 -12.23 -6.52
CA TRP A 277 13.81 -12.11 -5.31
C TRP A 277 15.30 -12.04 -5.64
N GLN A 278 15.74 -12.77 -6.66
CA GLN A 278 17.14 -12.80 -7.09
C GLN A 278 17.56 -11.51 -7.84
N GLN A 279 16.63 -10.93 -8.61
CA GLN A 279 16.91 -9.78 -9.47
C GLN A 279 16.69 -8.43 -8.77
N GLN A 280 15.70 -8.34 -7.89
CA GLN A 280 15.31 -7.08 -7.27
C GLN A 280 16.19 -6.75 -6.07
N GLN A 281 16.73 -5.52 -6.05
CA GLN A 281 17.45 -4.99 -4.89
C GLN A 281 16.48 -4.64 -3.76
N HIS A 282 16.93 -4.87 -2.52
CA HIS A 282 16.19 -4.44 -1.34
C HIS A 282 16.09 -2.92 -1.28
N PRO A 283 14.92 -2.33 -1.02
CA PRO A 283 14.75 -0.87 -1.06
C PRO A 283 15.56 -0.13 0.00
N GLU A 284 15.80 -0.75 1.16
CA GLU A 284 16.49 -0.14 2.31
C GLU A 284 17.95 -0.64 2.45
N PHE A 285 18.23 -1.92 2.16
CA PHE A 285 19.53 -2.56 2.37
C PHE A 285 20.32 -2.75 1.06
N LYS A 286 20.50 -1.68 0.29
CA LYS A 286 21.33 -1.71 -0.92
C LYS A 286 22.81 -1.94 -0.56
N PRO A 287 23.55 -2.74 -1.34
CA PRO A 287 23.22 -3.31 -2.67
C PRO A 287 22.56 -4.71 -2.62
N HIS A 288 22.18 -5.22 -1.45
CA HIS A 288 21.67 -6.58 -1.32
C HIS A 288 20.37 -6.80 -2.13
N THR A 289 20.23 -8.00 -2.71
CA THR A 289 18.98 -8.44 -3.33
C THR A 289 17.98 -8.91 -2.26
N LEU A 290 16.69 -9.00 -2.62
CA LEU A 290 15.68 -9.56 -1.72
C LEU A 290 16.03 -10.99 -1.30
N TRP A 291 16.63 -11.78 -2.20
CA TRP A 291 17.09 -13.12 -1.93
C TRP A 291 18.19 -13.17 -0.85
N GLN A 292 19.18 -12.28 -0.93
CA GLN A 292 20.24 -12.19 0.06
C GLN A 292 19.68 -11.84 1.44
N CYS A 293 18.78 -10.86 1.51
CA CYS A 293 18.10 -10.51 2.77
C CYS A 293 17.23 -11.68 3.29
N LEU A 294 16.59 -12.47 2.42
CA LEU A 294 15.87 -13.66 2.84
C LEU A 294 16.80 -14.73 3.45
N GLN A 295 18.00 -14.93 2.91
CA GLN A 295 18.93 -15.91 3.48
C GLN A 295 19.32 -15.55 4.92
N GLU A 296 19.49 -14.26 5.21
CA GLU A 296 19.74 -13.75 6.55
C GLU A 296 18.48 -13.90 7.44
N GLU A 297 17.32 -13.53 6.93
CA GLU A 297 16.05 -13.62 7.66
C GLU A 297 15.67 -15.08 8.00
N ARG A 298 16.01 -16.06 7.14
CA ARG A 298 15.77 -17.50 7.39
C ARG A 298 16.38 -18.01 8.70
N LEU A 299 17.47 -17.42 9.14
CA LEU A 299 18.12 -17.78 10.41
C LEU A 299 17.27 -17.42 11.64
N HIS A 300 16.30 -16.52 11.45
CA HIS A 300 15.39 -16.03 12.47
C HIS A 300 13.96 -16.60 12.33
N LEU A 301 13.68 -17.35 11.27
CA LEU A 301 12.39 -18.00 11.10
C LEU A 301 12.34 -19.31 11.89
N MET A 302 11.20 -19.58 12.49
CA MET A 302 11.00 -20.85 13.20
C MET A 302 10.89 -22.00 12.21
N HIS A 303 11.60 -23.08 12.45
CA HIS A 303 11.57 -24.27 11.60
C HIS A 303 10.20 -24.96 11.63
N ILE A 304 9.72 -25.41 10.45
CA ILE A 304 8.47 -26.14 10.30
C ILE A 304 8.76 -27.63 10.44
N SER A 305 8.18 -28.26 11.45
CA SER A 305 8.29 -29.72 11.64
C SER A 305 7.29 -30.49 10.77
N SER A 306 6.09 -29.96 10.56
CA SER A 306 5.04 -30.56 9.73
C SER A 306 4.07 -29.50 9.23
N GLY A 307 3.44 -29.74 8.06
CA GLY A 307 2.35 -28.90 7.56
C GLY A 307 1.09 -29.03 8.41
N PHE A 308 0.31 -27.94 8.49
CA PHE A 308 -1.00 -27.97 9.16
C PHE A 308 -1.99 -28.81 8.35
N ASP A 309 -2.68 -29.75 9.02
CA ASP A 309 -3.76 -30.55 8.40
C ASP A 309 -5.03 -29.71 8.23
N GLY A 310 -5.06 -28.93 7.14
CA GLY A 310 -5.99 -27.85 6.85
C GLY A 310 -7.31 -28.29 6.23
N PHE A 311 -7.92 -29.36 6.69
CA PHE A 311 -9.24 -29.77 6.19
C PHE A 311 -10.39 -28.97 6.80
N ILE A 312 -11.55 -28.96 6.09
CA ILE A 312 -12.85 -28.64 6.65
C ILE A 312 -13.62 -29.94 6.87
N GLU A 313 -14.16 -30.11 8.08
CA GLU A 313 -14.89 -31.31 8.47
C GLU A 313 -16.40 -31.10 8.34
N HIS A 314 -17.06 -32.02 7.63
CA HIS A 314 -18.50 -32.10 7.52
C HIS A 314 -19.01 -33.42 8.05
N SER A 315 -19.96 -33.39 8.98
CA SER A 315 -20.67 -34.59 9.37
C SER A 315 -21.75 -34.91 8.33
N LYS A 316 -21.64 -36.03 7.63
CA LYS A 316 -22.57 -36.46 6.59
C LYS A 316 -23.26 -37.77 6.97
N GLN A 317 -24.56 -37.86 6.67
CA GLN A 317 -25.33 -39.10 6.79
C GLN A 317 -25.13 -39.95 5.52
N VAL A 318 -24.74 -41.16 5.66
CA VAL A 318 -24.65 -42.14 4.54
C VAL A 318 -26.04 -42.65 4.26
N SER A 319 -26.45 -42.70 3.00
CA SER A 319 -27.70 -43.29 2.56
C SER A 319 -27.70 -44.82 2.67
N SER A 320 -28.87 -45.42 2.59
CA SER A 320 -29.00 -46.89 2.50
C SER A 320 -28.31 -47.49 1.23
N THR A 321 -28.08 -46.63 0.21
CA THR A 321 -27.36 -46.97 -1.02
C THR A 321 -25.85 -46.71 -0.94
N CYS A 322 -25.31 -46.49 0.26
CA CYS A 322 -23.89 -46.24 0.52
C CYS A 322 -23.35 -44.97 -0.18
N LEU A 323 -24.17 -43.93 -0.26
CA LEU A 323 -23.76 -42.64 -0.87
C LEU A 323 -23.82 -41.50 0.14
N ILE A 324 -22.87 -40.58 0.03
CA ILE A 324 -22.93 -39.24 0.64
C ILE A 324 -23.04 -38.17 -0.46
N THR A 325 -23.75 -37.06 -0.18
CA THR A 325 -23.84 -35.93 -1.10
C THR A 325 -23.01 -34.76 -0.57
N PHE A 326 -22.12 -34.22 -1.41
CA PHE A 326 -21.36 -33.02 -1.12
C PHE A 326 -21.22 -32.17 -2.40
N GLU A 327 -21.51 -30.89 -2.32
CA GLU A 327 -21.43 -29.92 -3.43
C GLU A 327 -22.10 -30.41 -4.73
N ASN A 328 -23.32 -30.93 -4.63
CA ASN A 328 -24.11 -31.53 -5.71
C ASN A 328 -23.53 -32.81 -6.35
N ASN A 329 -22.42 -33.32 -5.83
CA ASN A 329 -21.85 -34.62 -6.23
C ASN A 329 -22.19 -35.73 -5.24
N LYS A 330 -22.24 -36.95 -5.73
CA LYS A 330 -22.45 -38.17 -4.93
C LYS A 330 -21.17 -38.98 -4.87
N TYR A 331 -20.79 -39.35 -3.66
CA TYR A 331 -19.58 -40.14 -3.41
C TYR A 331 -19.97 -41.46 -2.76
N SER A 332 -19.44 -42.58 -3.25
CA SER A 332 -19.64 -43.91 -2.65
C SER A 332 -18.76 -44.07 -1.42
N VAL A 333 -19.27 -44.77 -0.43
CA VAL A 333 -18.56 -45.17 0.78
C VAL A 333 -18.72 -46.71 0.98
N PRO A 334 -17.83 -47.40 1.72
CA PRO A 334 -17.98 -48.81 1.99
C PRO A 334 -19.32 -49.15 2.65
N ALA A 335 -19.90 -50.31 2.29
CA ALA A 335 -21.23 -50.74 2.73
C ALA A 335 -21.35 -50.82 4.26
N SER A 336 -20.27 -51.07 4.98
CA SER A 336 -20.22 -51.06 6.45
C SER A 336 -20.62 -49.73 7.09
N PHE A 337 -20.65 -48.63 6.35
CA PHE A 337 -21.06 -47.29 6.81
C PHE A 337 -22.49 -46.93 6.41
N ALA A 338 -23.25 -47.83 5.74
CA ALA A 338 -24.64 -47.58 5.37
C ALA A 338 -25.46 -47.12 6.58
N ASN A 339 -26.28 -46.09 6.40
CA ASN A 339 -27.13 -45.50 7.47
C ASN A 339 -26.36 -44.99 8.71
N ARG A 340 -25.07 -44.78 8.62
CA ARG A 340 -24.26 -44.20 9.69
C ARG A 340 -23.81 -42.77 9.33
N ARG A 341 -23.44 -42.00 10.35
CA ARG A 341 -22.77 -40.73 10.16
C ARG A 341 -21.29 -40.93 9.97
N VAL A 342 -20.71 -40.24 8.98
CA VAL A 342 -19.28 -40.24 8.69
C VAL A 342 -18.76 -38.81 8.72
N SER A 343 -17.48 -38.65 9.05
CA SER A 343 -16.75 -37.41 8.91
C SER A 343 -16.16 -37.35 7.49
N LEU A 344 -16.61 -36.34 6.73
CA LEU A 344 -16.05 -35.99 5.43
C LEU A 344 -15.03 -34.87 5.64
N ARG A 345 -13.77 -35.13 5.32
CA ARG A 345 -12.72 -34.11 5.33
C ARG A 345 -12.49 -33.59 3.93
N VAL A 346 -12.59 -32.29 3.78
CA VAL A 346 -12.44 -31.59 2.49
C VAL A 346 -11.12 -30.81 2.52
N TYR A 347 -10.28 -31.08 1.54
CA TYR A 347 -9.00 -30.41 1.31
C TYR A 347 -9.09 -29.46 0.10
N PRO A 348 -8.18 -28.48 -0.04
CA PRO A 348 -8.17 -27.63 -1.21
C PRO A 348 -7.95 -28.46 -2.49
N ALA A 349 -8.74 -28.16 -3.52
CA ALA A 349 -8.42 -28.60 -4.87
C ALA A 349 -7.34 -27.66 -5.42
N VAL A 350 -6.16 -28.18 -5.60
CA VAL A 350 -4.99 -27.44 -6.10
C VAL A 350 -4.72 -27.85 -7.54
#